data_d93331b67757d0bad84f4f4816b390d0
#
_entry.id   d93331b67757d0bad84f4f4816b390d0
#
_cell.length_a   1.000
_cell.length_b   1.000
_cell.length_c   1.000
_cell.angle_alpha   90.00
_cell.angle_beta   90.00
_cell.angle_gamma   90.00
#
_symmetry.space_group_name_H-M   'P 1'
#
loop_
_entity.id
_entity.type
_entity.pdbx_description
1 polymer ?
#
loop_
_entity_poly.entity_id
_entity_poly.type
_entity_poly.pdbx_seq_one_letter_code
_entity_poly.pdbx_strand_id
1 'polypeptide(L)'
;MPTHYALSEAVLVIVAALCVRRLGRSQLTFAAGGAALFGFAAALGTLRFGLGLGRELSGVHRFVSQNGGVVAMGLITADCLRMLAPNLHRRLVSLVLLGVIVCSLLASVMLPVMTIPLILGWSVLLAVASFFLPAESVRNRLAAFGLAALFPVNALVVRQSPLFTPELSWHLYHIVIAVWLAAICLLLCRALASIRGLLR
;
A
#
# COMPACT_ATOMS: atom_id res chain seq x y z
N MET A 1 18.88 -13.76 -12.32
CA MET A 1 17.64 -13.00 -12.59
C MET A 1 18.01 -11.79 -13.43
N PRO A 2 17.15 -11.39 -14.38
CA PRO A 2 17.46 -10.26 -15.28
C PRO A 2 17.60 -8.93 -14.52
N THR A 3 18.62 -8.14 -14.84
CA THR A 3 18.90 -6.85 -14.19
C THR A 3 17.83 -5.79 -14.47
N HIS A 4 17.11 -5.91 -15.60
CA HIS A 4 16.05 -4.96 -15.97
C HIS A 4 14.87 -4.94 -14.95
N TYR A 5 14.70 -5.99 -14.12
CA TYR A 5 13.69 -5.98 -13.05
C TYR A 5 13.88 -4.83 -12.05
N ALA A 6 15.13 -4.34 -11.90
CA ALA A 6 15.42 -3.18 -11.07
C ALA A 6 14.71 -1.89 -11.53
N LEU A 7 14.36 -1.77 -12.81
CA LEU A 7 13.76 -0.54 -13.35
C LEU A 7 12.38 -0.26 -12.76
N SER A 8 11.49 -1.24 -12.76
CA SER A 8 10.14 -1.06 -12.20
C SER A 8 10.16 -0.92 -10.67
N GLU A 9 11.10 -1.57 -10.00
CA GLU A 9 11.34 -1.38 -8.57
C GLU A 9 11.83 0.06 -8.29
N ALA A 10 12.78 0.59 -9.05
CA ALA A 10 13.28 1.95 -8.90
C ALA A 10 12.17 3.01 -9.10
N VAL A 11 11.27 2.80 -10.07
CA VAL A 11 10.08 3.66 -10.25
C VAL A 11 9.23 3.66 -8.98
N LEU A 12 8.99 2.49 -8.39
CA LEU A 12 8.20 2.38 -7.15
C LEU A 12 8.91 3.07 -5.98
N VAL A 13 10.24 3.01 -5.88
CA VAL A 13 11.04 3.76 -4.86
C VAL A 13 10.78 5.25 -4.98
N ILE A 14 10.90 5.81 -6.20
CA ILE A 14 10.70 7.25 -6.44
C ILE A 14 9.27 7.67 -6.05
N VAL A 15 8.28 6.94 -6.53
CA VAL A 15 6.86 7.23 -6.23
C VAL A 15 6.59 7.14 -4.74
N ALA A 16 7.10 6.10 -4.06
CA ALA A 16 6.95 5.95 -2.62
C ALA A 16 7.57 7.12 -1.85
N ALA A 17 8.78 7.56 -2.20
CA ALA A 17 9.44 8.71 -1.57
C ALA A 17 8.61 10.00 -1.72
N LEU A 18 8.05 10.26 -2.91
CA LEU A 18 7.15 11.40 -3.15
C LEU A 18 5.86 11.29 -2.30
N CYS A 19 5.29 10.09 -2.20
CA CYS A 19 4.11 9.84 -1.37
C CYS A 19 4.42 10.04 0.12
N VAL A 20 5.53 9.51 0.63
CA VAL A 20 5.97 9.71 2.03
C VAL A 20 6.06 11.20 2.37
N ARG A 21 6.74 11.99 1.51
CA ARG A 21 6.86 13.44 1.69
C ARG A 21 5.50 14.14 1.72
N ARG A 22 4.59 13.80 0.80
CA ARG A 22 3.27 14.42 0.68
C ARG A 22 2.35 14.05 1.85
N LEU A 23 2.27 12.76 2.17
CA LEU A 23 1.45 12.24 3.29
C LEU A 23 1.95 12.77 4.64
N GLY A 24 3.27 12.82 4.85
CA GLY A 24 3.87 13.38 6.05
C GLY A 24 3.52 14.86 6.24
N ARG A 25 3.60 15.67 5.19
CA ARG A 25 3.17 17.09 5.21
C ARG A 25 1.68 17.25 5.51
N SER A 26 0.86 16.29 5.10
CA SER A 26 -0.57 16.27 5.38
C SER A 26 -0.91 15.70 6.77
N GLN A 27 0.08 15.28 7.57
CA GLN A 27 -0.10 14.64 8.88
C GLN A 27 -0.79 13.25 8.81
N LEU A 28 -0.73 12.58 7.66
CA LEU A 28 -1.18 11.21 7.45
C LEU A 28 -0.01 10.26 7.74
N THR A 29 0.39 10.18 9.02
CA THR A 29 1.64 9.53 9.43
C THR A 29 1.63 8.02 9.24
N PHE A 30 0.49 7.36 9.43
CA PHE A 30 0.36 5.93 9.20
C PHE A 30 0.47 5.59 7.71
N ALA A 31 -0.25 6.32 6.86
CA ALA A 31 -0.16 6.13 5.42
C ALA A 31 1.25 6.45 4.89
N ALA A 32 1.94 7.46 5.45
CA ALA A 32 3.34 7.74 5.14
C ALA A 32 4.26 6.57 5.51
N GLY A 33 4.06 5.95 6.69
CA GLY A 33 4.78 4.76 7.11
C GLY A 33 4.54 3.57 6.18
N GLY A 34 3.28 3.36 5.76
CA GLY A 34 2.93 2.33 4.78
C GLY A 34 3.61 2.55 3.41
N ALA A 35 3.60 3.80 2.91
CA ALA A 35 4.30 4.15 1.67
C ALA A 35 5.82 3.94 1.80
N ALA A 36 6.42 4.25 2.97
CA ALA A 36 7.84 4.02 3.23
C ALA A 36 8.19 2.53 3.19
N LEU A 37 7.33 1.64 3.71
CA LEU A 37 7.54 0.19 3.65
C LEU A 37 7.50 -0.34 2.21
N PHE A 38 6.57 0.14 1.37
CA PHE A 38 6.57 -0.18 -0.06
C PHE A 38 7.86 0.28 -0.73
N GLY A 39 8.30 1.52 -0.46
CA GLY A 39 9.56 2.06 -0.99
C GLY A 39 10.78 1.29 -0.53
N PHE A 40 10.82 0.85 0.73
CA PHE A 40 11.92 0.06 1.28
C PHE A 40 11.98 -1.33 0.64
N ALA A 41 10.86 -2.02 0.49
CA ALA A 41 10.81 -3.30 -0.22
C ALA A 41 11.31 -3.16 -1.66
N ALA A 42 10.86 -2.13 -2.37
CA ALA A 42 11.28 -1.84 -3.73
C ALA A 42 12.77 -1.45 -3.82
N ALA A 43 13.32 -0.73 -2.83
CA ALA A 43 14.75 -0.42 -2.78
C ALA A 43 15.59 -1.69 -2.64
N LEU A 44 15.18 -2.63 -1.79
CA LEU A 44 15.82 -3.95 -1.69
C LEU A 44 15.73 -4.72 -3.01
N GLY A 45 14.60 -4.65 -3.70
CA GLY A 45 14.41 -5.23 -5.04
C GLY A 45 15.37 -4.59 -6.06
N THR A 46 15.46 -3.27 -6.07
CA THR A 46 16.36 -2.52 -6.96
C THR A 46 17.83 -2.94 -6.74
N LEU A 47 18.28 -3.01 -5.50
CA LEU A 47 19.65 -3.46 -5.18
C LEU A 47 19.86 -4.93 -5.54
N ARG A 48 18.90 -5.79 -5.22
CA ARG A 48 18.96 -7.22 -5.53
C ARG A 48 19.13 -7.50 -7.01
N PHE A 49 18.35 -6.85 -7.85
CA PHE A 49 18.37 -7.08 -9.29
C PHE A 49 19.43 -6.24 -10.00
N GLY A 50 19.59 -4.96 -9.61
CA GLY A 50 20.50 -4.02 -10.27
C GLY A 50 21.97 -4.34 -10.02
N LEU A 51 22.31 -4.83 -8.81
CA LEU A 51 23.68 -5.19 -8.45
C LEU A 51 23.96 -6.70 -8.54
N GLY A 52 22.99 -7.50 -8.97
CA GLY A 52 23.17 -8.96 -9.08
C GLY A 52 23.21 -9.68 -7.72
N LEU A 53 22.79 -9.05 -6.62
CA LEU A 53 22.79 -9.61 -5.25
C LEU A 53 21.61 -10.58 -5.04
N GLY A 54 21.39 -11.46 -6.02
CA GLY A 54 20.22 -12.34 -6.06
C GLY A 54 20.17 -13.37 -4.94
N ARG A 55 21.32 -13.92 -4.51
CA ARG A 55 21.41 -14.89 -3.40
C ARG A 55 21.31 -14.19 -2.05
N GLU A 56 22.08 -13.14 -1.86
CA GLU A 56 22.29 -12.45 -0.59
C GLU A 56 21.02 -11.75 -0.11
N LEU A 57 20.30 -11.11 -1.02
CA LEU A 57 19.12 -10.29 -0.68
C LEU A 57 17.77 -11.00 -0.89
N SER A 58 17.73 -12.21 -1.47
CA SER A 58 16.44 -12.83 -1.81
C SER A 58 15.56 -13.12 -0.59
N GLY A 59 16.15 -13.60 0.50
CA GLY A 59 15.43 -13.90 1.75
C GLY A 59 14.89 -12.63 2.40
N VAL A 60 15.76 -11.63 2.56
CA VAL A 60 15.40 -10.34 3.17
C VAL A 60 14.35 -9.61 2.33
N HIS A 61 14.55 -9.54 1.01
CA HIS A 61 13.59 -8.90 0.10
C HIS A 61 12.23 -9.60 0.15
N ARG A 62 12.19 -10.94 0.15
CA ARG A 62 10.95 -11.70 0.28
C ARG A 62 10.26 -11.40 1.60
N PHE A 63 11.00 -11.46 2.71
CA PHE A 63 10.46 -11.19 4.04
C PHE A 63 9.85 -9.78 4.12
N VAL A 64 10.61 -8.76 3.69
CA VAL A 64 10.16 -7.37 3.73
C VAL A 64 8.99 -7.12 2.78
N SER A 65 9.01 -7.67 1.56
CA SER A 65 7.89 -7.49 0.61
C SER A 65 6.60 -8.14 1.12
N GLN A 66 6.68 -9.33 1.71
CA GLN A 66 5.51 -10.06 2.18
C GLN A 66 4.98 -9.49 3.51
N ASN A 67 5.80 -9.53 4.56
CA ASN A 67 5.36 -9.10 5.89
C ASN A 67 5.26 -7.58 6.00
N GLY A 68 6.20 -6.85 5.38
CA GLY A 68 6.11 -5.40 5.24
C GLY A 68 4.90 -4.96 4.43
N GLY A 69 4.49 -5.74 3.42
CA GLY A 69 3.25 -5.53 2.66
C GLY A 69 1.99 -5.60 3.52
N VAL A 70 1.90 -6.57 4.44
CA VAL A 70 0.79 -6.66 5.43
C VAL A 70 0.72 -5.40 6.28
N VAL A 71 1.87 -4.99 6.84
CA VAL A 71 1.95 -3.78 7.68
C VAL A 71 1.65 -2.52 6.88
N ALA A 72 2.21 -2.40 5.67
CA ALA A 72 2.01 -1.24 4.80
C ALA A 72 0.54 -1.02 4.44
N MET A 73 -0.16 -2.09 4.05
CA MET A 73 -1.58 -2.05 3.75
C MET A 73 -2.41 -1.70 4.99
N GLY A 74 -2.09 -2.30 6.14
CA GLY A 74 -2.74 -1.99 7.41
C GLY A 74 -2.58 -0.51 7.79
N LEU A 75 -1.37 0.06 7.68
CA LEU A 75 -1.09 1.45 8.00
C LEU A 75 -1.83 2.43 7.08
N ILE A 76 -1.85 2.19 5.76
CA ILE A 76 -2.59 3.03 4.81
C ILE A 76 -4.09 2.97 5.12
N THR A 77 -4.62 1.78 5.37
CA THR A 77 -6.02 1.57 5.74
C THR A 77 -6.36 2.24 7.07
N ALA A 78 -5.44 2.22 8.04
CA ALA A 78 -5.65 2.84 9.34
C ALA A 78 -5.88 4.36 9.24
N ASP A 79 -5.12 5.10 8.43
CA ASP A 79 -5.38 6.54 8.23
C ASP A 79 -6.71 6.77 7.50
N CYS A 80 -7.10 5.91 6.55
CA CYS A 80 -8.40 5.97 5.90
C CYS A 80 -9.55 5.80 6.91
N LEU A 81 -9.48 4.76 7.77
CA LEU A 81 -10.48 4.49 8.81
C LEU A 81 -10.56 5.60 9.86
N ARG A 82 -9.42 6.19 10.25
CA ARG A 82 -9.39 7.34 11.17
C ARG A 82 -10.11 8.56 10.63
N MET A 83 -10.07 8.78 9.32
CA MET A 83 -10.82 9.86 8.68
C MET A 83 -12.34 9.61 8.68
N LEU A 84 -12.77 8.35 8.67
CA LEU A 84 -14.19 7.98 8.75
C LEU A 84 -14.77 8.07 10.17
N ALA A 85 -13.92 8.12 11.18
CA ALA A 85 -14.32 8.16 12.59
C ALA A 85 -13.81 9.41 13.33
N PRO A 86 -14.12 10.64 12.84
CA PRO A 86 -13.55 11.88 13.38
C PRO A 86 -13.97 12.15 14.84
N ASN A 87 -15.13 11.63 15.25
CA ASN A 87 -15.71 11.85 16.58
C ASN A 87 -15.21 10.83 17.63
N LEU A 88 -14.51 9.77 17.21
CA LEU A 88 -13.96 8.81 18.16
C LEU A 88 -12.64 9.30 18.75
N HIS A 89 -12.35 8.88 19.98
CA HIS A 89 -11.10 9.23 20.64
C HIS A 89 -9.89 8.77 19.81
N ARG A 90 -9.23 9.72 19.17
CA ARG A 90 -8.20 9.47 18.14
C ARG A 90 -7.07 8.56 18.61
N ARG A 91 -6.65 8.69 19.87
CA ARG A 91 -5.60 7.83 20.45
C ARG A 91 -6.05 6.38 20.56
N LEU A 92 -7.27 6.17 21.05
CA LEU A 92 -7.83 4.83 21.21
C LEU A 92 -7.98 4.12 19.87
N VAL A 93 -8.56 4.81 18.87
CA VAL A 93 -8.67 4.27 17.50
C VAL A 93 -7.30 3.90 16.94
N SER A 94 -6.30 4.76 17.12
CA SER A 94 -4.93 4.49 16.66
C SER A 94 -4.31 3.28 17.35
N LEU A 95 -4.49 3.13 18.66
CA LEU A 95 -3.96 1.99 19.43
C LEU A 95 -4.62 0.67 19.00
N VAL A 96 -5.95 0.67 18.83
CA VAL A 96 -6.68 -0.51 18.34
C VAL A 96 -6.21 -0.91 16.96
N LEU A 97 -6.12 0.03 16.02
CA LEU A 97 -5.66 -0.25 14.66
C LEU A 97 -4.21 -0.76 14.64
N LEU A 98 -3.32 -0.15 15.41
CA LEU A 98 -1.93 -0.64 15.55
C LEU A 98 -1.89 -2.05 16.15
N GLY A 99 -2.70 -2.33 17.16
CA GLY A 99 -2.83 -3.68 17.73
C GLY A 99 -3.24 -4.71 16.67
N VAL A 100 -4.25 -4.40 15.85
CA VAL A 100 -4.70 -5.29 14.76
C VAL A 100 -3.60 -5.47 13.70
N ILE A 101 -2.85 -4.41 13.35
CA ILE A 101 -1.72 -4.48 12.40
C ILE A 101 -0.61 -5.36 12.97
N VAL A 102 -0.27 -5.21 14.25
CA VAL A 102 0.75 -6.05 14.91
C VAL A 102 0.29 -7.52 14.95
N CYS A 103 -0.95 -7.80 15.30
CA CYS A 103 -1.51 -9.15 15.24
C CYS A 103 -1.47 -9.73 13.83
N SER A 104 -1.78 -8.92 12.79
CA SER A 104 -1.68 -9.33 11.39
C SER A 104 -0.24 -9.66 10.99
N LEU A 105 0.73 -8.84 11.42
CA LEU A 105 2.16 -9.11 11.21
C LEU A 105 2.58 -10.42 11.88
N LEU A 106 2.25 -10.60 13.15
CA LEU A 106 2.57 -11.84 13.89
C LEU A 106 1.94 -13.06 13.21
N ALA A 107 0.68 -12.96 12.80
CA ALA A 107 0.01 -14.04 12.06
C ALA A 107 0.71 -14.35 10.71
N SER A 108 1.16 -13.33 9.97
CA SER A 108 1.87 -13.55 8.69
C SER A 108 3.27 -14.16 8.88
N VAL A 109 3.95 -13.83 9.97
CA VAL A 109 5.28 -14.38 10.29
C VAL A 109 5.17 -15.81 10.80
N MET A 110 4.21 -16.08 11.71
CA MET A 110 4.03 -17.41 12.32
C MET A 110 3.35 -18.38 11.37
N LEU A 111 2.47 -17.91 10.50
CA LEU A 111 1.69 -18.68 9.53
C LEU A 111 1.85 -18.06 8.13
N PRO A 112 2.91 -18.34 7.39
CA PRO A 112 3.20 -17.70 6.09
C PRO A 112 2.06 -17.84 5.05
N VAL A 113 1.23 -18.86 5.16
CA VAL A 113 0.02 -19.05 4.32
C VAL A 113 -0.99 -17.90 4.49
N MET A 114 -0.99 -17.22 5.64
CA MET A 114 -1.89 -16.10 5.95
C MET A 114 -1.44 -14.78 5.34
N THR A 115 -0.21 -14.67 4.84
CA THR A 115 0.33 -13.41 4.32
C THR A 115 -0.52 -12.83 3.19
N ILE A 116 -0.82 -13.64 2.16
CA ILE A 116 -1.64 -13.18 1.03
C ILE A 116 -3.08 -12.86 1.46
N PRO A 117 -3.80 -13.73 2.20
CA PRO A 117 -5.11 -13.39 2.74
C PRO A 117 -5.14 -12.09 3.55
N LEU A 118 -4.13 -11.82 4.38
CA LEU A 118 -4.06 -10.61 5.18
C LEU A 118 -3.83 -9.35 4.32
N ILE A 119 -2.92 -9.41 3.34
CA ILE A 119 -2.72 -8.31 2.38
C ILE A 119 -4.02 -8.02 1.62
N LEU A 120 -4.68 -9.05 1.12
CA LEU A 120 -5.94 -8.90 0.39
C LEU A 120 -7.05 -8.37 1.30
N GLY A 121 -7.17 -8.88 2.53
CA GLY A 121 -8.14 -8.41 3.51
C GLY A 121 -7.99 -6.91 3.81
N TRP A 122 -6.79 -6.44 4.10
CA TRP A 122 -6.50 -5.02 4.28
C TRP A 122 -6.79 -4.20 3.02
N SER A 123 -6.48 -4.75 1.83
CA SER A 123 -6.72 -4.07 0.54
C SER A 123 -8.22 -3.91 0.25
N VAL A 124 -9.00 -4.94 0.51
CA VAL A 124 -10.47 -4.89 0.36
C VAL A 124 -11.07 -3.91 1.36
N LEU A 125 -10.60 -3.96 2.62
CA LEU A 125 -11.05 -3.01 3.65
C LEU A 125 -10.73 -1.57 3.26
N LEU A 126 -9.54 -1.29 2.69
CA LEU A 126 -9.19 0.02 2.16
C LEU A 126 -10.13 0.44 1.03
N ALA A 127 -10.42 -0.46 0.10
CA ALA A 127 -11.32 -0.17 -1.02
C ALA A 127 -12.73 0.20 -0.51
N VAL A 128 -13.29 -0.62 0.38
CA VAL A 128 -14.60 -0.36 1.00
C VAL A 128 -14.58 0.95 1.78
N ALA A 129 -13.57 1.17 2.63
CA ALA A 129 -13.44 2.41 3.41
C ALA A 129 -13.33 3.64 2.50
N SER A 130 -12.59 3.54 1.38
CA SER A 130 -12.43 4.64 0.42
C SER A 130 -13.74 5.08 -0.22
N PHE A 131 -14.73 4.19 -0.38
CA PHE A 131 -16.07 4.54 -0.86
C PHE A 131 -16.81 5.50 0.08
N PHE A 132 -16.55 5.40 1.38
CA PHE A 132 -17.20 6.23 2.40
C PHE A 132 -16.45 7.52 2.73
N LEU A 133 -15.29 7.75 2.14
CA LEU A 133 -14.59 9.03 2.30
C LEU A 133 -15.43 10.19 1.76
N PRO A 134 -15.33 11.41 2.34
CA PRO A 134 -16.03 12.57 1.85
C PRO A 134 -15.76 12.82 0.37
N ALA A 135 -16.83 12.85 -0.42
CA ALA A 135 -16.80 13.09 -1.84
C ALA A 135 -18.06 13.82 -2.31
N GLU A 136 -17.92 14.69 -3.30
CA GLU A 136 -18.98 15.55 -3.82
C GLU A 136 -20.09 14.77 -4.54
N SER A 137 -19.79 13.57 -5.05
CA SER A 137 -20.73 12.78 -5.84
C SER A 137 -20.51 11.28 -5.66
N VAL A 138 -21.54 10.48 -5.97
CA VAL A 138 -21.47 9.01 -6.02
C VAL A 138 -20.40 8.55 -7.02
N ARG A 139 -20.25 9.25 -8.16
CA ARG A 139 -19.20 8.95 -9.14
C ARG A 139 -17.80 9.05 -8.53
N ASN A 140 -17.55 10.07 -7.71
CA ASN A 140 -16.26 10.24 -7.03
C ASN A 140 -16.02 9.15 -5.97
N ARG A 141 -17.06 8.68 -5.28
CA ARG A 141 -16.97 7.54 -4.34
C ARG A 141 -16.65 6.24 -5.05
N LEU A 142 -17.31 5.97 -6.18
CA LEU A 142 -17.03 4.81 -7.02
C LEU A 142 -15.61 4.86 -7.59
N ALA A 143 -15.14 6.04 -8.01
CA ALA A 143 -13.77 6.23 -8.46
C ALA A 143 -12.76 5.97 -7.33
N ALA A 144 -13.02 6.45 -6.11
CA ALA A 144 -12.19 6.19 -4.93
C ALA A 144 -12.11 4.69 -4.61
N PHE A 145 -13.26 4.00 -4.60
CA PHE A 145 -13.32 2.55 -4.46
C PHE A 145 -12.52 1.83 -5.54
N GLY A 146 -12.74 2.18 -6.82
CA GLY A 146 -12.05 1.56 -7.95
C GLY A 146 -10.53 1.77 -7.90
N LEU A 147 -10.07 2.98 -7.56
CA LEU A 147 -8.65 3.27 -7.38
C LEU A 147 -8.05 2.43 -6.25
N ALA A 148 -8.73 2.29 -5.13
CA ALA A 148 -8.24 1.46 -4.02
C ALA A 148 -8.26 -0.04 -4.37
N ALA A 149 -9.24 -0.50 -5.14
CA ALA A 149 -9.36 -1.88 -5.61
C ALA A 149 -8.30 -2.28 -6.66
N LEU A 150 -7.57 -1.33 -7.26
CA LEU A 150 -6.50 -1.65 -8.22
C LEU A 150 -5.44 -2.56 -7.62
N PHE A 151 -5.13 -2.42 -6.33
CA PHE A 151 -4.10 -3.24 -5.68
C PHE A 151 -4.50 -4.73 -5.60
N PRO A 152 -5.65 -5.12 -5.02
CA PRO A 152 -6.03 -6.53 -4.97
C PRO A 152 -6.29 -7.10 -6.39
N VAL A 153 -6.83 -6.30 -7.32
CA VAL A 153 -7.00 -6.73 -8.72
C VAL A 153 -5.63 -7.00 -9.35
N ASN A 154 -4.65 -6.10 -9.18
CA ASN A 154 -3.30 -6.29 -9.68
C ASN A 154 -2.64 -7.56 -9.11
N ALA A 155 -2.78 -7.81 -7.81
CA ALA A 155 -2.21 -8.97 -7.15
C ALA A 155 -2.81 -10.29 -7.64
N LEU A 156 -4.11 -10.32 -7.92
CA LEU A 156 -4.83 -11.52 -8.34
C LEU A 156 -4.80 -11.74 -9.85
N VAL A 157 -4.90 -10.67 -10.64
CA VAL A 157 -5.04 -10.77 -12.11
C VAL A 157 -3.69 -10.64 -12.79
N VAL A 158 -2.93 -9.53 -12.55
CA VAL A 158 -1.68 -9.28 -13.28
C VAL A 158 -0.59 -10.24 -12.83
N ARG A 159 -0.41 -10.38 -11.50
CA ARG A 159 0.67 -11.18 -10.93
C ARG A 159 0.54 -12.67 -11.21
N GLN A 160 -0.67 -13.18 -11.33
CA GLN A 160 -0.97 -14.60 -11.51
C GLN A 160 -1.43 -14.95 -12.93
N SER A 161 -1.48 -13.98 -13.83
CA SER A 161 -1.99 -14.20 -15.19
C SER A 161 -1.05 -15.12 -16.00
N PRO A 162 -1.58 -16.20 -16.60
CA PRO A 162 -0.82 -17.00 -17.55
C PRO A 162 -0.67 -16.32 -18.93
N LEU A 163 -1.35 -15.18 -19.16
CA LEU A 163 -1.31 -14.44 -20.42
C LEU A 163 -0.05 -13.59 -20.57
N PHE A 164 0.66 -13.33 -19.49
CA PHE A 164 1.87 -12.51 -19.48
C PHE A 164 3.11 -13.36 -19.29
N THR A 165 4.20 -13.00 -19.99
CA THR A 165 5.50 -13.58 -19.66
C THR A 165 5.88 -13.17 -18.20
N PRO A 166 6.72 -13.95 -17.50
CA PRO A 166 7.17 -13.62 -16.14
C PRO A 166 7.75 -12.20 -16.05
N GLU A 167 8.50 -11.76 -17.07
CA GLU A 167 9.10 -10.43 -17.14
C GLU A 167 8.05 -9.34 -17.24
N LEU A 168 7.09 -9.49 -18.17
CA LEU A 168 6.02 -8.52 -18.38
C LEU A 168 5.12 -8.43 -17.13
N SER A 169 4.74 -9.59 -16.58
CA SER A 169 3.96 -9.67 -15.33
C SER A 169 4.67 -8.93 -14.18
N TRP A 170 6.02 -9.10 -14.07
CA TRP A 170 6.80 -8.40 -13.05
C TRP A 170 6.73 -6.88 -13.19
N HIS A 171 7.03 -6.38 -14.39
CA HIS A 171 7.03 -4.93 -14.62
C HIS A 171 5.63 -4.32 -14.45
N LEU A 172 4.61 -4.93 -15.05
CA LEU A 172 3.23 -4.46 -14.92
C LEU A 172 2.79 -4.43 -13.47
N TYR A 173 3.08 -5.50 -12.71
CA TYR A 173 2.73 -5.58 -11.30
C TYR A 173 3.30 -4.40 -10.49
N HIS A 174 4.60 -4.08 -10.64
CA HIS A 174 5.24 -3.01 -9.88
C HIS A 174 4.84 -1.61 -10.37
N ILE A 175 4.63 -1.42 -11.66
CA ILE A 175 4.14 -0.15 -12.21
C ILE A 175 2.71 0.12 -11.73
N VAL A 176 1.84 -0.89 -11.74
CA VAL A 176 0.47 -0.73 -11.22
C VAL A 176 0.48 -0.41 -9.71
N ILE A 177 1.37 -1.03 -8.92
CA ILE A 177 1.54 -0.65 -7.51
C ILE A 177 1.99 0.81 -7.36
N ALA A 178 2.93 1.28 -8.19
CA ALA A 178 3.39 2.66 -8.14
C ALA A 178 2.26 3.65 -8.48
N VAL A 179 1.48 3.38 -9.53
CA VAL A 179 0.30 4.17 -9.92
C VAL A 179 -0.75 4.15 -8.81
N TRP A 180 -1.06 2.97 -8.27
CA TRP A 180 -1.98 2.80 -7.15
C TRP A 180 -1.56 3.61 -5.92
N LEU A 181 -0.29 3.52 -5.52
CA LEU A 181 0.23 4.23 -4.35
C LEU A 181 0.13 5.75 -4.52
N ALA A 182 0.46 6.27 -5.72
CA ALA A 182 0.27 7.69 -6.05
C ALA A 182 -1.20 8.10 -5.98
N ALA A 183 -2.11 7.28 -6.54
CA ALA A 183 -3.55 7.54 -6.54
C ALA A 183 -4.12 7.56 -5.11
N ILE A 184 -3.76 6.58 -4.27
CA ILE A 184 -4.18 6.53 -2.86
C ILE A 184 -3.63 7.72 -2.07
N CYS A 185 -2.36 8.08 -2.27
CA CYS A 185 -1.77 9.28 -1.65
C CYS A 185 -2.59 10.53 -1.98
N LEU A 186 -2.95 10.74 -3.25
CA LEU A 186 -3.75 11.87 -3.69
C LEU A 186 -5.18 11.82 -3.11
N LEU A 187 -5.80 10.65 -3.11
CA LEU A 187 -7.13 10.41 -2.56
C LEU A 187 -7.20 10.79 -1.09
N LEU A 188 -6.30 10.25 -0.27
CA LEU A 188 -6.28 10.51 1.17
C LEU A 188 -5.99 11.99 1.49
N CYS A 189 -5.07 12.62 0.75
CA CYS A 189 -4.79 14.06 0.93
C CYS A 189 -6.01 14.93 0.58
N ARG A 190 -6.75 14.61 -0.49
CA ARG A 190 -7.97 15.32 -0.90
C ARG A 190 -9.09 15.13 0.13
N ALA A 191 -9.34 13.89 0.55
CA ALA A 191 -10.35 13.58 1.56
C ALA A 191 -10.09 14.35 2.87
N LEU A 192 -8.84 14.39 3.33
CA LEU A 192 -8.48 15.14 4.53
C LEU A 192 -8.69 16.66 4.35
N ALA A 193 -8.39 17.21 3.18
CA ALA A 193 -8.63 18.61 2.88
C ALA A 193 -10.15 18.94 2.92
N SER A 194 -10.99 18.08 2.36
CA SER A 194 -12.45 18.21 2.43
C SER A 194 -12.96 18.18 3.87
N ILE A 195 -12.49 17.24 4.70
CA ILE A 195 -12.88 17.17 6.12
C ILE A 195 -12.49 18.47 6.85
N ARG A 196 -11.28 18.97 6.65
CA ARG A 196 -10.82 20.22 7.27
C ARG A 196 -11.61 21.45 6.81
N GLY A 197 -12.08 21.45 5.56
CA GLY A 197 -12.96 22.51 5.03
C GLY A 197 -14.36 22.51 5.65
N LEU A 198 -14.89 21.33 5.99
CA LEU A 198 -16.19 21.18 6.64
C LEU A 198 -16.21 21.55 8.13
N LEU A 199 -15.04 21.58 8.77
CA LEU A 199 -14.89 21.88 10.20
C LEU A 199 -14.56 23.37 10.48
N ARG A 200 -14.42 24.18 9.44
CA ARG A 200 -14.21 25.64 9.50
C ARG A 200 -15.49 26.40 9.23
#